data_37fa263a769799ecab8601ada2126606
#
_entry.id   37fa263a769799ecab8601ada2126606
#
_cell.length_a   1.000
_cell.length_b   1.000
_cell.length_c   1.000
_cell.angle_alpha   90.00
_cell.angle_beta   90.00
_cell.angle_gamma   90.00
#
_symmetry.space_group_name_H-M   'P 1'
#
loop_
_entity.id
_entity.type
_entity.pdbx_description
1 polymer ?
#
loop_
_entity_poly.entity_id
_entity_poly.type
_entity_poly.pdbx_seq_one_letter_code
_entity_poly.pdbx_strand_id
1 'polypeptide(L)'
;YSVNFTEPDPNYCGVQHPQFIKCGKVNPLIFIQTFGEFLVDEIGTADLDNIKPLDWLAFSEHRLLSLVSGKMFMDELNIGEQTDKIKFYPDEVKLYLIASQWEIISSEQAFVKRCGEVGDEIGSQIICSRIT
;
A
#
# COMPACT_ATOMS: atom_id res chain seq x y z
N TYR A 1 -16.41 -6.58 22.09
CA TYR A 1 -17.18 -6.16 20.93
C TYR A 1 -16.49 -6.71 19.69
N SER A 2 -17.19 -7.51 18.86
CA SER A 2 -16.72 -7.87 17.54
C SER A 2 -17.39 -6.95 16.53
N VAL A 3 -16.63 -6.54 15.51
CA VAL A 3 -17.15 -5.80 14.38
C VAL A 3 -17.47 -6.81 13.29
N ASN A 4 -18.75 -7.03 13.01
CA ASN A 4 -19.15 -7.79 11.83
C ASN A 4 -19.57 -6.84 10.74
N PHE A 5 -18.99 -6.99 9.56
CA PHE A 5 -19.55 -6.40 8.35
C PHE A 5 -20.66 -7.34 7.89
N THR A 6 -21.90 -6.87 7.90
CA THR A 6 -23.01 -7.57 7.25
C THR A 6 -22.74 -7.68 5.76
N GLU A 7 -23.22 -8.75 5.12
CA GLU A 7 -23.14 -8.86 3.65
C GLU A 7 -23.70 -7.58 3.01
N PRO A 8 -23.05 -7.07 1.95
CA PRO A 8 -23.48 -5.85 1.31
C PRO A 8 -24.92 -5.99 0.82
N ASP A 9 -25.82 -5.09 1.26
CA ASP A 9 -27.13 -4.99 0.68
C ASP A 9 -26.97 -4.56 -0.80
N PRO A 10 -27.38 -5.38 -1.77
CA PRO A 10 -27.21 -5.08 -3.19
C PRO A 10 -27.94 -3.79 -3.63
N ASN A 11 -28.84 -3.27 -2.83
CA ASN A 11 -29.57 -2.04 -3.10
C ASN A 11 -28.94 -0.81 -2.40
N TYR A 12 -27.89 -0.99 -1.62
CA TYR A 12 -27.26 0.08 -0.87
C TYR A 12 -26.00 0.59 -1.57
N CYS A 13 -26.01 1.82 -2.03
CA CYS A 13 -24.89 2.49 -2.71
C CYS A 13 -24.09 3.42 -1.80
N GLY A 14 -24.12 3.22 -0.49
CA GLY A 14 -23.40 4.01 0.50
C GLY A 14 -22.26 3.25 1.20
N VAL A 15 -21.57 3.93 2.12
CA VAL A 15 -20.54 3.32 2.96
C VAL A 15 -21.22 2.43 4.01
N GLN A 16 -20.87 1.15 4.06
CA GLN A 16 -21.32 0.27 5.13
C GLN A 16 -20.72 0.71 6.47
N HIS A 17 -21.58 1.02 7.42
CA HIS A 17 -21.14 1.27 8.78
C HIS A 17 -20.91 -0.05 9.53
N PRO A 18 -19.81 -0.19 10.26
CA PRO A 18 -19.57 -1.36 11.09
C PRO A 18 -20.66 -1.46 12.16
N GLN A 19 -21.31 -2.62 12.23
CA GLN A 19 -22.28 -2.90 13.30
C GLN A 19 -21.52 -3.52 14.48
N PHE A 20 -21.68 -2.90 15.65
CA PHE A 20 -21.16 -3.46 16.91
C PHE A 20 -22.15 -4.49 17.45
N ILE A 21 -21.79 -5.76 17.35
CA ILE A 21 -22.58 -6.84 17.94
C ILE A 21 -22.02 -7.15 19.32
N LYS A 22 -22.85 -7.15 20.35
CA LYS A 22 -22.50 -7.67 21.66
C LYS A 22 -22.40 -9.20 21.56
N CYS A 23 -21.20 -9.69 21.30
CA CYS A 23 -20.91 -11.13 21.39
C CYS A 23 -20.45 -11.46 22.80
N GLY A 24 -20.97 -12.54 23.37
CA GLY A 24 -20.50 -13.07 24.65
C GLY A 24 -19.05 -13.57 24.61
N LYS A 25 -18.45 -13.68 23.41
CA LYS A 25 -17.04 -14.00 23.18
C LYS A 25 -16.38 -12.89 22.36
N VAL A 26 -15.19 -12.49 22.78
CA VAL A 26 -14.34 -11.58 22.01
C VAL A 26 -13.88 -12.32 20.75
N ASN A 27 -14.12 -11.76 19.57
CA ASN A 27 -13.48 -12.21 18.34
C ASN A 27 -12.14 -11.46 18.22
N PRO A 28 -11.00 -12.11 18.43
CA PRO A 28 -9.70 -11.45 18.50
C PRO A 28 -9.18 -11.04 17.11
N LEU A 29 -9.85 -11.41 16.01
CA LEU A 29 -9.37 -11.19 14.62
C LEU A 29 -7.94 -11.70 14.41
N ILE A 30 -7.64 -12.88 15.02
CA ILE A 30 -6.35 -13.53 14.86
C ILE A 30 -6.43 -14.50 13.70
N PHE A 31 -5.48 -14.40 12.78
CA PHE A 31 -5.30 -15.32 11.67
C PHE A 31 -4.08 -16.19 11.95
N ILE A 32 -4.21 -17.50 11.71
CA ILE A 32 -3.11 -18.46 11.84
C ILE A 32 -2.74 -18.89 10.43
N GLN A 33 -1.52 -18.57 10.01
CA GLN A 33 -1.02 -18.91 8.68
C GLN A 33 0.49 -19.11 8.75
N THR A 34 1.06 -19.77 7.78
CA THR A 34 2.50 -19.87 7.64
C THR A 34 3.08 -18.53 7.10
N PHE A 35 4.37 -18.28 7.34
CA PHE A 35 5.01 -17.08 6.83
C PHE A 35 4.96 -17.01 5.29
N GLY A 36 5.12 -18.16 4.61
CA GLY A 36 5.00 -18.21 3.16
C GLY A 36 3.60 -17.85 2.64
N GLU A 37 2.54 -18.35 3.28
CA GLU A 37 1.16 -17.97 2.93
C GLU A 37 0.93 -16.47 3.15
N PHE A 38 1.43 -15.93 4.27
CA PHE A 38 1.34 -14.51 4.55
C PHE A 38 2.04 -13.65 3.48
N LEU A 39 3.24 -14.04 3.04
CA LEU A 39 3.95 -13.34 1.96
C LEU A 39 3.20 -13.41 0.63
N VAL A 40 2.64 -14.57 0.29
CA VAL A 40 1.84 -14.71 -0.93
C VAL A 40 0.60 -13.83 -0.90
N ASP A 41 -0.08 -13.75 0.22
CA ASP A 41 -1.26 -12.89 0.39
C ASP A 41 -0.92 -11.39 0.32
N GLU A 42 0.25 -10.99 0.83
CA GLU A 42 0.65 -9.58 0.88
C GLU A 42 1.33 -9.10 -0.41
N ILE A 43 2.26 -9.87 -0.96
CA ILE A 43 3.09 -9.45 -2.11
C ILE A 43 3.07 -10.41 -3.30
N GLY A 44 2.31 -11.52 -3.20
CA GLY A 44 2.14 -12.45 -4.30
C GLY A 44 3.26 -13.48 -4.47
N THR A 45 4.31 -13.46 -3.63
CA THR A 45 5.42 -14.40 -3.69
C THR A 45 5.91 -14.80 -2.29
N ALA A 46 6.27 -16.07 -2.11
CA ALA A 46 6.94 -16.55 -0.89
C ALA A 46 8.47 -16.52 -1.00
N ASP A 47 9.02 -16.32 -2.19
CA ASP A 47 10.46 -16.35 -2.45
C ASP A 47 11.02 -14.92 -2.47
N LEU A 48 11.59 -14.52 -1.34
CA LEU A 48 12.19 -13.19 -1.17
C LEU A 48 13.59 -13.08 -1.77
N ASP A 49 14.25 -14.20 -2.08
CA ASP A 49 15.63 -14.19 -2.59
C ASP A 49 15.68 -14.01 -4.12
N ASN A 50 14.59 -14.31 -4.82
CA ASN A 50 14.52 -14.25 -6.29
C ASN A 50 13.59 -13.13 -6.82
N ILE A 51 13.35 -12.09 -6.04
CA ILE A 51 12.55 -10.93 -6.46
C ILE A 51 13.32 -10.16 -7.53
N LYS A 52 12.72 -10.05 -8.71
CA LYS A 52 13.30 -9.28 -9.83
C LYS A 52 12.95 -7.79 -9.70
N PRO A 53 13.74 -6.88 -10.30
CA PRO A 53 13.45 -5.45 -10.28
C PRO A 53 12.03 -5.09 -10.77
N LEU A 54 11.51 -5.86 -11.73
CA LEU A 54 10.15 -5.65 -12.26
C LEU A 54 9.06 -6.02 -11.23
N ASP A 55 9.30 -7.04 -10.41
CA ASP A 55 8.35 -7.47 -9.38
C ASP A 55 8.20 -6.38 -8.31
N TRP A 56 9.30 -5.70 -7.98
CA TRP A 56 9.28 -4.56 -7.06
C TRP A 56 8.37 -3.42 -7.51
N LEU A 57 8.26 -3.18 -8.81
CA LEU A 57 7.37 -2.15 -9.37
C LEU A 57 5.90 -2.56 -9.33
N ALA A 58 5.62 -3.86 -9.22
CA ALA A 58 4.28 -4.40 -9.10
C ALA A 58 3.78 -4.46 -7.65
N PHE A 59 4.68 -4.43 -6.66
CA PHE A 59 4.29 -4.48 -5.26
C PHE A 59 3.65 -3.17 -4.82
N SER A 60 2.58 -3.28 -4.05
CA SER A 60 1.98 -2.14 -3.40
C SER A 60 2.86 -1.67 -2.23
N GLU A 61 3.26 -0.39 -2.21
CA GLU A 61 4.02 0.21 -1.10
C GLU A 61 3.33 0.00 0.25
N HIS A 62 2.01 0.09 0.28
CA HIS A 62 1.21 -0.11 1.47
C HIS A 62 1.36 -1.54 2.02
N ARG A 63 1.41 -2.54 1.13
CA ARG A 63 1.61 -3.94 1.49
C ARG A 63 3.03 -4.19 1.99
N LEU A 64 4.03 -3.63 1.31
CA LEU A 64 5.41 -3.69 1.79
C LEU A 64 5.57 -3.04 3.15
N LEU A 65 4.95 -1.88 3.36
CA LEU A 65 4.99 -1.20 4.66
C LEU A 65 4.35 -2.05 5.77
N SER A 66 3.23 -2.72 5.49
CA SER A 66 2.58 -3.60 6.49
C SER A 66 3.47 -4.77 6.89
N LEU A 67 4.24 -5.34 5.94
CA LEU A 67 5.19 -6.42 6.21
C LEU A 67 6.34 -5.98 7.13
N VAL A 68 6.91 -4.80 6.90
CA VAL A 68 8.11 -4.35 7.61
C VAL A 68 7.81 -3.57 8.90
N SER A 69 6.60 -3.02 9.05
CA SER A 69 6.21 -2.24 10.24
C SER A 69 5.60 -3.08 11.35
N GLY A 70 5.33 -4.37 11.09
CA GLY A 70 4.79 -5.30 12.07
C GLY A 70 5.72 -5.49 13.26
N LYS A 71 5.15 -5.67 14.45
CA LYS A 71 5.91 -5.99 15.65
C LYS A 71 5.93 -7.50 15.88
N MET A 72 7.10 -8.09 15.82
CA MET A 72 7.30 -9.47 16.22
C MET A 72 7.43 -9.59 17.72
N PHE A 73 6.69 -10.50 18.34
CA PHE A 73 6.77 -10.78 19.77
C PHE A 73 7.64 -12.00 20.06
N MET A 74 7.78 -12.91 19.10
CA MET A 74 8.62 -14.09 19.14
C MET A 74 9.09 -14.40 17.72
N ASP A 75 10.36 -14.67 17.52
CA ASP A 75 10.97 -14.91 16.20
C ASP A 75 11.94 -16.09 16.26
N GLU A 76 11.39 -17.29 16.36
CA GLU A 76 12.17 -18.54 16.35
C GLU A 76 12.59 -18.96 14.93
N LEU A 77 11.99 -18.37 13.90
CA LEU A 77 12.21 -18.70 12.48
C LEU A 77 13.07 -17.66 11.75
N ASN A 78 13.60 -16.67 12.47
CA ASN A 78 14.36 -15.55 11.90
C ASN A 78 13.58 -14.80 10.80
N ILE A 79 12.30 -14.60 11.00
CA ILE A 79 11.41 -13.85 10.09
C ILE A 79 11.89 -12.40 9.94
N GLY A 80 12.44 -11.83 11.03
CA GLY A 80 13.02 -10.48 11.02
C GLY A 80 14.10 -10.31 9.98
N GLU A 81 15.04 -11.25 9.87
CA GLU A 81 16.08 -11.20 8.84
C GLU A 81 15.52 -11.32 7.43
N GLN A 82 14.46 -12.08 7.25
CA GLN A 82 13.80 -12.21 5.96
C GLN A 82 13.04 -10.94 5.56
N THR A 83 12.33 -10.32 6.51
CA THR A 83 11.63 -9.06 6.25
C THR A 83 12.58 -7.88 6.05
N ASP A 84 13.76 -7.89 6.64
CA ASP A 84 14.79 -6.86 6.40
C ASP A 84 15.26 -6.82 4.93
N LYS A 85 15.19 -7.94 4.19
CA LYS A 85 15.53 -7.97 2.75
C LYS A 85 14.61 -7.12 1.88
N ILE A 86 13.36 -6.93 2.32
CA ILE A 86 12.34 -6.18 1.59
C ILE A 86 12.04 -4.80 2.20
N LYS A 87 12.83 -4.41 3.20
CA LYS A 87 12.65 -3.14 3.91
C LYS A 87 12.90 -1.91 3.04
N PHE A 88 13.79 -2.03 2.10
CA PHE A 88 14.14 -0.95 1.18
C PHE A 88 14.16 -1.45 -0.25
N TYR A 89 13.70 -0.60 -1.16
CA TYR A 89 13.83 -0.87 -2.58
C TYR A 89 15.31 -1.02 -2.98
N PRO A 90 15.65 -1.94 -3.89
CA PRO A 90 16.97 -1.96 -4.53
C PRO A 90 17.29 -0.62 -5.17
N ASP A 91 18.55 -0.21 -5.17
CA ASP A 91 18.96 1.11 -5.66
C ASP A 91 18.54 1.39 -7.10
N GLU A 92 18.61 0.39 -7.97
CA GLU A 92 18.15 0.51 -9.37
C GLU A 92 16.64 0.78 -9.49
N VAL A 93 15.81 0.12 -8.67
CA VAL A 93 14.35 0.34 -8.61
C VAL A 93 14.07 1.72 -8.06
N LYS A 94 14.75 2.10 -6.99
CA LYS A 94 14.63 3.42 -6.37
C LYS A 94 14.99 4.54 -7.34
N LEU A 95 16.10 4.40 -8.06
CA LEU A 95 16.52 5.38 -9.06
C LEU A 95 15.51 5.49 -10.21
N TYR A 96 14.96 4.35 -10.66
CA TYR A 96 13.93 4.34 -11.68
C TYR A 96 12.65 5.07 -11.21
N LEU A 97 12.19 4.79 -9.98
CA LEU A 97 11.01 5.46 -9.42
C LEU A 97 11.23 6.97 -9.28
N ILE A 98 12.41 7.39 -8.81
CA ILE A 98 12.75 8.81 -8.71
C ILE A 98 12.79 9.46 -10.09
N ALA A 99 13.43 8.82 -11.07
CA ALA A 99 13.50 9.35 -12.44
C ALA A 99 12.12 9.48 -13.08
N SER A 100 11.25 8.50 -12.90
CA SER A 100 9.87 8.56 -13.42
C SER A 100 9.05 9.68 -12.78
N GLN A 101 9.24 9.96 -11.50
CA GLN A 101 8.58 11.08 -10.82
C GLN A 101 9.09 12.42 -11.35
N TRP A 102 10.39 12.56 -11.57
CA TRP A 102 10.95 13.78 -12.18
C TRP A 102 10.45 14.01 -13.61
N GLU A 103 10.26 12.95 -14.39
CA GLU A 103 9.66 13.05 -15.73
C GLU A 103 8.22 13.57 -15.67
N ILE A 104 7.41 13.05 -14.74
CA ILE A 104 6.03 13.50 -14.51
C ILE A 104 6.03 15.00 -14.12
N ILE A 105 6.84 15.38 -13.13
CA ILE A 105 6.95 16.79 -12.69
C ILE A 105 7.35 17.69 -13.86
N SER A 106 8.37 17.29 -14.63
CA SER A 106 8.85 18.06 -15.79
C SER A 106 7.78 18.25 -16.87
N SER A 107 7.00 17.20 -17.13
CA SER A 107 5.93 17.25 -18.14
C SER A 107 4.71 18.06 -17.69
N GLU A 108 4.38 18.03 -16.41
CA GLU A 108 3.17 18.67 -15.88
C GLU A 108 3.39 20.12 -15.39
N GLN A 109 4.60 20.48 -15.01
CA GLN A 109 4.92 21.80 -14.48
C GLN A 109 4.45 22.96 -15.38
N ALA A 110 4.55 22.79 -16.69
CA ALA A 110 4.13 23.80 -17.64
C ALA A 110 2.61 24.05 -17.65
N PHE A 111 1.81 23.06 -17.27
CA PHE A 111 0.35 23.18 -17.26
C PHE A 111 -0.15 24.01 -16.09
N VAL A 112 0.56 24.02 -14.94
CA VAL A 112 0.22 24.89 -13.80
C VAL A 112 0.10 26.35 -14.27
N LYS A 113 1.11 26.82 -15.00
CA LYS A 113 1.14 28.19 -15.52
C LYS A 113 0.06 28.42 -16.60
N ARG A 114 -0.10 27.48 -17.54
CA ARG A 114 -1.08 27.58 -18.62
C ARG A 114 -2.51 27.66 -18.12
N CYS A 115 -2.87 26.86 -17.12
CA CYS A 115 -4.18 26.92 -16.49
C CYS A 115 -4.42 28.31 -15.85
N GLY A 116 -3.43 28.85 -15.14
CA GLY A 116 -3.51 30.19 -14.57
C GLY A 116 -3.68 31.32 -15.62
N GLU A 117 -2.98 31.21 -16.74
CA GLU A 117 -3.07 32.18 -17.83
C GLU A 117 -4.43 32.24 -18.53
N VAL A 118 -5.18 31.10 -18.54
CA VAL A 118 -6.54 31.05 -19.11
C VAL A 118 -7.63 31.26 -18.05
N GLY A 119 -7.26 31.58 -16.81
CA GLY A 119 -8.18 31.81 -15.70
C GLY A 119 -8.74 30.54 -15.04
N ASP A 120 -8.18 29.37 -15.33
CA ASP A 120 -8.52 28.10 -14.67
C ASP A 120 -7.66 27.91 -13.41
N GLU A 121 -8.03 28.62 -12.34
CA GLU A 121 -7.32 28.54 -11.07
C GLU A 121 -7.47 27.15 -10.41
N ILE A 122 -8.63 26.51 -10.58
CA ILE A 122 -8.89 25.17 -10.00
C ILE A 122 -8.00 24.12 -10.68
N GLY A 123 -7.93 24.14 -12.00
CA GLY A 123 -7.02 23.27 -12.77
C GLY A 123 -5.56 23.47 -12.38
N SER A 124 -5.13 24.73 -12.22
CA SER A 124 -3.78 25.04 -11.75
C SER A 124 -3.48 24.47 -10.36
N GLN A 125 -4.41 24.60 -9.40
CA GLN A 125 -4.27 24.06 -8.04
C GLN A 125 -4.24 22.53 -8.02
N ILE A 126 -5.10 21.87 -8.82
CA ILE A 126 -5.13 20.42 -8.93
C ILE A 126 -3.80 19.88 -9.45
N ILE A 127 -3.26 20.47 -10.52
CA ILE A 127 -1.97 20.05 -11.09
C ILE A 127 -0.85 20.31 -10.08
N CYS A 128 -0.84 21.48 -9.44
CA CYS A 128 0.14 21.81 -8.42
C CYS A 128 0.13 20.79 -7.27
N SER A 129 -1.05 20.43 -6.76
CA SER A 129 -1.17 19.45 -5.67
C SER A 129 -0.78 18.03 -6.06
N ARG A 130 -0.80 17.71 -7.36
CA ARG A 130 -0.43 16.40 -7.87
C ARG A 130 1.08 16.23 -8.04
N ILE A 131 1.80 17.32 -8.30
CA ILE A 131 3.25 17.31 -8.50
C ILE A 131 4.04 17.67 -7.23
N THR A 132 3.33 17.97 -6.12
CA THR A 132 3.94 18.25 -4.80
C THR A 132 3.91 17.01 -3.91
#